data_7558918931c14da0cff8a7ec152c9f90
#
_entry.id   7558918931c14da0cff8a7ec152c9f90
#
_cell.length_a   1.000
_cell.length_b   1.000
_cell.length_c   1.000
_cell.angle_alpha   90.00
_cell.angle_beta   90.00
_cell.angle_gamma   90.00
#
_symmetry.space_group_name_H-M   'P 1'
#
loop_
_entity.id
_entity.type
_entity.pdbx_description
1 polymer ?
#
loop_
_entity_poly.entity_id
_entity_poly.type
_entity_poly.pdbx_seq_one_letter_code
_entity_poly.pdbx_strand_id
1 'polypeptide(L)'
;MCTDINDQSGNNERPLSDAPVTVDQFLCFALYSASLAMTKLYQSRLKPLGLTYPQYLVLLALWEKDEVTVSEVGTRVRLDSGTLSQLLKRLEAAGLIVRKRDSGGDERRVLIFLTDEGQQLKSKAAGVPADMISVMDTPYEELHDLTVRVAALREKLHQALP
;
A
#
# COMPACT_ATOMS: atom_id res chain seq x y z
N MET A 1 6.36 -49.33 33.17
CA MET A 1 6.31 -47.90 33.46
C MET A 1 6.13 -47.17 32.12
N CYS A 2 4.89 -46.85 31.82
CA CYS A 2 4.52 -46.13 30.61
C CYS A 2 4.59 -44.65 30.93
N THR A 3 5.30 -43.89 30.11
CA THR A 3 5.27 -42.43 30.12
C THR A 3 4.50 -41.95 28.90
N ASP A 4 3.30 -41.46 29.18
CA ASP A 4 2.39 -40.82 28.24
C ASP A 4 3.03 -39.55 27.68
N ILE A 5 3.22 -39.51 26.38
CA ILE A 5 3.55 -38.30 25.62
C ILE A 5 2.22 -37.61 25.32
N ASN A 6 1.93 -36.58 26.06
CA ASN A 6 0.76 -35.71 25.87
C ASN A 6 0.95 -34.89 24.57
N ASP A 7 0.32 -35.32 23.49
CA ASP A 7 0.18 -34.57 22.26
C ASP A 7 -0.84 -33.45 22.47
N GLN A 8 -0.36 -32.24 22.73
CA GLN A 8 -1.16 -31.03 22.70
C GLN A 8 -1.05 -30.36 21.33
N SER A 9 -1.60 -30.99 20.32
CA SER A 9 -2.02 -30.31 19.10
C SER A 9 -3.24 -29.46 19.42
N GLY A 10 -3.00 -28.23 19.89
CA GLY A 10 -4.01 -27.24 20.15
C GLY A 10 -4.80 -26.91 18.91
N ASN A 11 -5.94 -27.57 18.75
CA ASN A 11 -6.94 -27.26 17.74
C ASN A 11 -7.45 -25.83 17.96
N ASN A 12 -7.06 -24.92 17.08
CA ASN A 12 -7.46 -23.49 17.14
C ASN A 12 -8.85 -23.31 16.51
N GLU A 13 -9.77 -24.23 16.82
CA GLU A 13 -11.18 -24.10 16.47
C GLU A 13 -11.87 -23.24 17.54
N ARG A 14 -12.01 -21.94 17.26
CA ARG A 14 -13.01 -21.14 17.95
C ARG A 14 -14.38 -21.65 17.47
N PRO A 15 -15.23 -22.22 18.32
CA PRO A 15 -16.59 -22.47 17.94
C PRO A 15 -17.23 -21.14 17.56
N LEU A 16 -17.78 -21.06 16.36
CA LEU A 16 -18.69 -19.97 16.00
C LEU A 16 -19.85 -20.06 17.00
N SER A 17 -19.87 -19.17 17.99
CA SER A 17 -20.95 -19.15 18.96
C SER A 17 -22.27 -18.87 18.22
N ASP A 18 -23.37 -19.42 18.69
CA ASP A 18 -24.73 -19.17 18.17
C ASP A 18 -25.21 -17.71 18.31
N ALA A 19 -24.35 -16.81 18.78
CA ALA A 19 -24.61 -15.39 18.83
C ALA A 19 -24.61 -14.80 17.42
N PRO A 20 -25.53 -13.85 17.11
CA PRO A 20 -25.58 -13.21 15.82
C PRO A 20 -24.24 -12.54 15.51
N VAL A 21 -23.63 -12.93 14.39
CA VAL A 21 -22.33 -12.41 13.95
C VAL A 21 -22.54 -10.96 13.50
N THR A 22 -21.90 -10.01 14.16
CA THR A 22 -21.94 -8.59 13.78
C THR A 22 -20.81 -8.24 12.81
N VAL A 23 -21.00 -7.24 11.97
CA VAL A 23 -20.03 -6.81 10.98
C VAL A 23 -18.68 -6.44 11.62
N ASP A 24 -18.70 -5.93 12.85
CA ASP A 24 -17.50 -5.50 13.59
C ASP A 24 -16.57 -6.65 14.00
N GLN A 25 -17.08 -7.89 13.98
CA GLN A 25 -16.29 -9.09 14.28
C GLN A 25 -15.47 -9.59 13.09
N PHE A 26 -15.69 -9.02 11.90
CA PHE A 26 -14.98 -9.43 10.69
C PHE A 26 -13.68 -8.66 10.47
N LEU A 27 -12.59 -9.37 10.34
CA LEU A 27 -11.29 -8.79 10.00
C LEU A 27 -11.34 -8.00 8.67
N CYS A 28 -12.07 -8.51 7.68
CA CYS A 28 -12.22 -7.83 6.39
C CYS A 28 -12.88 -6.45 6.55
N PHE A 29 -13.87 -6.31 7.44
CA PHE A 29 -14.49 -5.01 7.73
C PHE A 29 -13.55 -4.09 8.48
N ALA A 30 -12.80 -4.59 9.47
CA ALA A 30 -11.79 -3.81 10.17
C ALA A 30 -10.73 -3.24 9.20
N LEU A 31 -10.20 -4.07 8.30
CA LEU A 31 -9.25 -3.64 7.28
C LEU A 31 -9.86 -2.64 6.29
N TYR A 32 -11.08 -2.89 5.84
CA TYR A 32 -11.80 -2.00 4.93
C TYR A 32 -12.04 -0.63 5.54
N SER A 33 -12.64 -0.59 6.74
CA SER A 33 -12.96 0.67 7.42
C SER A 33 -11.73 1.46 7.82
N ALA A 34 -10.67 0.79 8.29
CA ALA A 34 -9.38 1.41 8.58
C ALA A 34 -8.74 1.99 7.31
N SER A 35 -8.79 1.27 6.18
CA SER A 35 -8.27 1.76 4.90
C SER A 35 -9.01 3.01 4.42
N LEU A 36 -10.34 3.06 4.57
CA LEU A 36 -11.13 4.26 4.24
C LEU A 36 -10.76 5.46 5.12
N ALA A 37 -10.64 5.25 6.42
CA ALA A 37 -10.27 6.31 7.37
C ALA A 37 -8.87 6.84 7.07
N MET A 38 -7.91 5.95 6.84
CA MET A 38 -6.54 6.30 6.48
C MET A 38 -6.47 7.08 5.17
N THR A 39 -7.21 6.65 4.14
CA THR A 39 -7.28 7.34 2.85
C THR A 39 -7.83 8.78 3.01
N LYS A 40 -8.88 8.98 3.81
CA LYS A 40 -9.41 10.33 4.10
C LYS A 40 -8.40 11.20 4.81
N LEU A 41 -7.66 10.64 5.75
CA LEU A 41 -6.64 11.36 6.51
C LEU A 41 -5.48 11.78 5.59
N TYR A 42 -4.96 10.86 4.78
CA TYR A 42 -3.96 11.19 3.75
C TYR A 42 -4.45 12.26 2.79
N GLN A 43 -5.71 12.20 2.35
CA GLN A 43 -6.28 13.17 1.43
C GLN A 43 -6.22 14.59 1.99
N SER A 44 -6.46 14.80 3.29
CA SER A 44 -6.36 16.11 3.93
C SER A 44 -4.94 16.66 3.92
N ARG A 45 -3.92 15.80 4.09
CA ARG A 45 -2.50 16.18 4.09
C ARG A 45 -1.92 16.37 2.70
N LEU A 46 -2.42 15.63 1.72
CA LEU A 46 -1.93 15.65 0.34
C LEU A 46 -2.62 16.72 -0.53
N LYS A 47 -3.80 17.19 -0.12
CA LYS A 47 -4.54 18.25 -0.84
C LYS A 47 -3.72 19.50 -1.12
N PRO A 48 -2.94 20.04 -0.16
CA PRO A 48 -2.07 21.21 -0.40
C PRO A 48 -0.97 20.95 -1.43
N LEU A 49 -0.61 19.69 -1.64
CA LEU A 49 0.39 19.26 -2.63
C LEU A 49 -0.25 18.92 -4.00
N GLY A 50 -1.57 19.06 -4.14
CA GLY A 50 -2.30 18.71 -5.36
C GLY A 50 -2.36 17.20 -5.65
N LEU A 51 -2.15 16.35 -4.64
CA LEU A 51 -2.07 14.90 -4.80
C LEU A 51 -3.26 14.18 -4.20
N THR A 52 -3.64 13.07 -4.83
CA THR A 52 -4.46 12.03 -4.21
C THR A 52 -3.56 10.96 -3.55
N TYR A 53 -4.10 10.18 -2.63
CA TYR A 53 -3.32 9.12 -1.96
C TYR A 53 -2.72 8.09 -2.94
N PRO A 54 -3.47 7.56 -3.95
CA PRO A 54 -2.86 6.67 -4.94
C PRO A 54 -1.73 7.32 -5.78
N GLN A 55 -1.85 8.61 -6.11
CA GLN A 55 -0.77 9.34 -6.79
C GLN A 55 0.47 9.48 -5.90
N TYR A 56 0.27 9.74 -4.62
CA TYR A 56 1.36 9.79 -3.65
C TYR A 56 2.09 8.45 -3.51
N LEU A 57 1.35 7.31 -3.50
CA LEU A 57 1.96 5.98 -3.49
C LEU A 57 2.85 5.72 -4.73
N VAL A 58 2.39 6.16 -5.91
CA VAL A 58 3.20 6.06 -7.14
C VAL A 58 4.47 6.90 -7.02
N LEU A 59 4.35 8.15 -6.55
CA LEU A 59 5.52 9.02 -6.35
C LEU A 59 6.47 8.48 -5.28
N LEU A 60 5.97 7.89 -4.18
CA LEU A 60 6.81 7.21 -3.19
C LEU A 60 7.64 6.10 -3.83
N ALA A 61 7.04 5.27 -4.66
CA ALA A 61 7.75 4.20 -5.37
C ALA A 61 8.83 4.77 -6.30
N LEU A 62 8.55 5.87 -7.01
CA LEU A 62 9.51 6.54 -7.88
C LEU A 62 10.62 7.27 -7.11
N TRP A 63 10.33 7.83 -5.92
CA TRP A 63 11.34 8.43 -5.05
C TRP A 63 12.25 7.38 -4.39
N GLU A 64 11.81 6.12 -4.27
CA GLU A 64 12.67 5.00 -3.87
C GLU A 64 13.58 4.56 -5.00
N LYS A 65 13.03 4.44 -6.22
CA LYS A 65 13.74 4.02 -7.43
C LYS A 65 13.10 4.68 -8.64
N ASP A 66 13.81 5.57 -9.28
CA ASP A 66 13.41 6.20 -10.54
C ASP A 66 13.77 5.31 -11.75
N GLU A 67 13.38 5.70 -12.92
CA GLU A 67 13.68 4.99 -14.19
C GLU A 67 13.16 3.54 -14.19
N VAL A 68 11.92 3.35 -13.78
CA VAL A 68 11.28 2.04 -13.70
C VAL A 68 10.18 1.88 -14.73
N THR A 69 9.87 0.64 -15.08
CA THR A 69 8.78 0.34 -15.99
C THR A 69 7.42 0.56 -15.34
N VAL A 70 6.38 0.78 -16.16
CA VAL A 70 4.98 0.83 -15.71
C VAL A 70 4.62 -0.44 -14.93
N SER A 71 5.08 -1.60 -15.37
CA SER A 71 4.82 -2.88 -14.71
C SER A 71 5.45 -2.96 -13.32
N GLU A 72 6.71 -2.51 -13.17
CA GLU A 72 7.40 -2.48 -11.87
C GLU A 72 6.68 -1.57 -10.88
N VAL A 73 6.23 -0.37 -11.33
CA VAL A 73 5.43 0.51 -10.48
C VAL A 73 4.12 -0.17 -10.08
N GLY A 74 3.39 -0.77 -11.02
CA GLY A 74 2.13 -1.47 -10.75
C GLY A 74 2.29 -2.56 -9.70
N THR A 75 3.33 -3.37 -9.83
CA THR A 75 3.68 -4.41 -8.85
C THR A 75 4.01 -3.80 -7.48
N ARG A 76 4.80 -2.71 -7.45
CA ARG A 76 5.23 -2.05 -6.21
C ARG A 76 4.06 -1.46 -5.43
N VAL A 77 3.12 -0.79 -6.13
CA VAL A 77 1.96 -0.13 -5.50
C VAL A 77 0.69 -1.01 -5.47
N ARG A 78 0.77 -2.23 -6.00
CA ARG A 78 -0.34 -3.21 -6.03
C ARG A 78 -1.59 -2.66 -6.73
N LEU A 79 -1.42 -1.97 -7.84
CA LEU A 79 -2.51 -1.46 -8.68
C LEU A 79 -2.61 -2.23 -9.98
N ASP A 80 -3.86 -2.45 -10.43
CA ASP A 80 -4.12 -2.99 -11.77
C ASP A 80 -3.69 -2.01 -12.86
N SER A 81 -3.46 -2.52 -14.07
CA SER A 81 -2.94 -1.75 -15.20
C SER A 81 -3.86 -0.61 -15.65
N GLY A 82 -5.18 -0.80 -15.53
CA GLY A 82 -6.17 0.22 -15.91
C GLY A 82 -6.12 1.42 -14.97
N THR A 83 -6.19 1.16 -13.66
CA THR A 83 -6.08 2.18 -12.61
C THR A 83 -4.75 2.91 -12.68
N LEU A 84 -3.63 2.16 -12.77
CA LEU A 84 -2.29 2.74 -12.87
C LEU A 84 -2.14 3.64 -14.10
N SER A 85 -2.63 3.21 -15.27
CA SER A 85 -2.56 4.00 -16.50
C SER A 85 -3.22 5.38 -16.36
N GLN A 86 -4.37 5.44 -15.68
CA GLN A 86 -5.06 6.72 -15.44
C GLN A 86 -4.31 7.60 -14.43
N LEU A 87 -3.72 7.00 -13.39
CA LEU A 87 -2.90 7.73 -12.42
C LEU A 87 -1.66 8.34 -13.09
N LEU A 88 -0.95 7.55 -13.88
CA LEU A 88 0.25 7.99 -14.60
C LEU A 88 -0.08 9.12 -15.60
N LYS A 89 -1.20 9.04 -16.32
CA LYS A 89 -1.64 10.13 -17.19
C LYS A 89 -1.86 11.44 -16.41
N ARG A 90 -2.45 11.37 -15.23
CA ARG A 90 -2.68 12.55 -14.38
C ARG A 90 -1.39 13.12 -13.82
N LEU A 91 -0.45 12.27 -13.37
CA LEU A 91 0.85 12.70 -12.89
C LEU A 91 1.69 13.35 -14.01
N GLU A 92 1.63 12.81 -15.23
CA GLU A 92 2.29 13.36 -16.40
C GLU A 92 1.66 14.71 -16.80
N ALA A 93 0.33 14.80 -16.81
CA ALA A 93 -0.38 16.06 -17.08
C ALA A 93 -0.10 17.14 -16.00
N ALA A 94 0.20 16.73 -14.77
CA ALA A 94 0.64 17.60 -13.69
C ALA A 94 2.14 17.98 -13.76
N GLY A 95 2.87 17.47 -14.78
CA GLY A 95 4.29 17.75 -14.96
C GLY A 95 5.23 17.09 -13.95
N LEU A 96 4.75 16.08 -13.19
CA LEU A 96 5.52 15.43 -12.13
C LEU A 96 6.33 14.24 -12.63
N ILE A 97 5.92 13.63 -13.73
CA ILE A 97 6.63 12.51 -14.37
C ILE A 97 6.63 12.69 -15.88
N VAL A 98 7.52 11.98 -16.54
CA VAL A 98 7.49 11.75 -18.00
C VAL A 98 7.56 10.25 -18.28
N ARG A 99 6.90 9.82 -19.37
CA ARG A 99 6.95 8.45 -19.84
C ARG A 99 7.70 8.39 -21.15
N LYS A 100 8.67 7.51 -21.27
CA LYS A 100 9.46 7.30 -22.49
C LYS A 100 9.45 5.83 -22.86
N ARG A 101 9.41 5.53 -24.16
CA ARG A 101 9.65 4.17 -24.64
C ARG A 101 11.11 3.81 -24.40
N ASP A 102 11.35 2.56 -24.03
CA ASP A 102 12.71 2.05 -23.86
C ASP A 102 13.39 1.95 -25.22
N SER A 103 14.31 2.88 -25.49
CA SER A 103 15.05 2.93 -26.78
C SER A 103 16.25 1.99 -26.81
N GLY A 104 16.59 1.32 -25.70
CA GLY A 104 17.77 0.47 -25.56
C GLY A 104 17.50 -1.04 -25.57
N GLY A 105 16.24 -1.48 -25.67
CA GLY A 105 15.90 -2.91 -25.56
C GLY A 105 14.57 -3.27 -26.21
N ASP A 106 13.51 -3.35 -25.44
CA ASP A 106 12.17 -3.73 -25.92
C ASP A 106 11.29 -2.46 -26.04
N GLU A 107 11.02 -2.03 -27.26
CA GLU A 107 10.17 -0.85 -27.56
C GLU A 107 8.75 -0.95 -26.96
N ARG A 108 8.32 -2.14 -26.51
CA ARG A 108 7.06 -2.34 -25.81
C ARG A 108 7.11 -1.89 -24.36
N ARG A 109 8.33 -1.70 -23.81
CA ARG A 109 8.53 -1.24 -22.44
C ARG A 109 8.42 0.29 -22.37
N VAL A 110 7.61 0.77 -21.45
CA VAL A 110 7.49 2.20 -21.14
C VAL A 110 8.15 2.44 -19.79
N LEU A 111 9.17 3.27 -19.77
CA LEU A 111 9.87 3.74 -18.58
C LEU A 111 9.24 5.03 -18.07
N ILE A 112 9.20 5.17 -16.78
CA ILE A 112 8.71 6.35 -16.05
C ILE A 112 9.91 7.03 -15.42
N PHE A 113 9.97 8.35 -15.56
CA PHE A 113 10.99 9.20 -14.97
C PHE A 113 10.32 10.32 -14.19
N LEU A 114 10.88 10.67 -13.03
CA LEU A 114 10.53 11.90 -12.34
C LEU A 114 11.00 13.12 -13.15
N THR A 115 10.22 14.18 -13.13
CA THR A 115 10.69 15.52 -13.54
C THR A 115 11.40 16.22 -12.39
N ASP A 116 12.03 17.37 -12.64
CA ASP A 116 12.58 18.21 -11.58
C ASP A 116 11.50 18.63 -10.58
N GLU A 117 10.30 18.95 -11.04
CA GLU A 117 9.14 19.25 -10.21
C GLU A 117 8.71 18.04 -9.36
N GLY A 118 8.68 16.86 -9.98
CA GLY A 118 8.38 15.60 -9.27
C GLY A 118 9.40 15.29 -8.19
N GLN A 119 10.68 15.55 -8.46
CA GLN A 119 11.76 15.39 -7.49
C GLN A 119 11.70 16.42 -6.35
N GLN A 120 11.44 17.70 -6.67
CA GLN A 120 11.28 18.75 -5.67
C GLN A 120 10.08 18.52 -4.75
N LEU A 121 9.01 17.90 -5.27
CA LEU A 121 7.82 17.56 -4.50
C LEU A 121 8.12 16.58 -3.35
N LYS A 122 9.17 15.74 -3.48
CA LYS A 122 9.65 14.85 -2.41
C LYS A 122 9.93 15.62 -1.11
N SER A 123 10.64 16.75 -1.21
CA SER A 123 10.96 17.57 -0.03
C SER A 123 9.71 18.18 0.61
N LYS A 124 8.74 18.59 -0.20
CA LYS A 124 7.46 19.14 0.30
C LYS A 124 6.59 18.08 0.96
N ALA A 125 6.69 16.83 0.51
CA ALA A 125 5.93 15.69 1.04
C ALA A 125 6.63 15.00 2.22
N ALA A 126 7.87 15.37 2.57
CA ALA A 126 8.69 14.69 3.56
C ALA A 126 8.05 14.63 4.97
N GLY A 127 7.23 15.62 5.33
CA GLY A 127 6.52 15.68 6.62
C GLY A 127 5.28 14.77 6.70
N VAL A 128 4.72 14.36 5.58
CA VAL A 128 3.45 13.62 5.55
C VAL A 128 3.48 12.32 6.37
N PRO A 129 4.53 11.47 6.30
CA PRO A 129 4.57 10.25 7.11
C PRO A 129 4.61 10.53 8.62
N ALA A 130 5.37 11.51 9.07
CA ALA A 130 5.46 11.89 10.48
C ALA A 130 4.13 12.42 11.01
N ASP A 131 3.45 13.26 10.23
CA ASP A 131 2.11 13.77 10.55
C ASP A 131 1.10 12.62 10.69
N MET A 132 1.20 11.62 9.83
CA MET A 132 0.31 10.44 9.87
C MET A 132 0.55 9.61 11.13
N ILE A 133 1.80 9.35 11.50
CA ILE A 133 2.15 8.62 12.73
C ILE A 133 1.64 9.39 13.95
N SER A 134 1.85 10.70 13.99
CA SER A 134 1.40 11.55 15.11
C SER A 134 -0.11 11.50 15.33
N VAL A 135 -0.91 11.48 14.24
CA VAL A 135 -2.38 11.44 14.33
C VAL A 135 -2.89 10.06 14.77
N MET A 136 -2.16 9.00 14.49
CA MET A 136 -2.55 7.64 14.91
C MET A 136 -2.39 7.43 16.42
N ASP A 137 -1.64 8.30 17.11
CA ASP A 137 -1.41 8.25 18.57
C ASP A 137 -1.08 6.83 19.08
N THR A 138 -0.24 6.14 18.31
CA THR A 138 0.14 4.75 18.56
C THR A 138 1.67 4.65 18.50
N PRO A 139 2.31 3.93 19.44
CA PRO A 139 3.75 3.74 19.44
C PRO A 139 4.25 3.18 18.11
N TYR A 140 5.41 3.65 17.66
CA TYR A 140 5.98 3.25 16.37
C TYR A 140 6.18 1.73 16.26
N GLU A 141 6.60 1.08 17.33
CA GLU A 141 6.80 -0.37 17.40
C GLU A 141 5.50 -1.15 17.15
N GLU A 142 4.39 -0.67 17.69
CA GLU A 142 3.07 -1.29 17.48
C GLU A 142 2.59 -1.10 16.04
N LEU A 143 2.79 0.11 15.47
CA LEU A 143 2.47 0.37 14.06
C LEU A 143 3.32 -0.49 13.13
N HIS A 144 4.60 -0.67 13.47
CA HIS A 144 5.50 -1.51 12.70
C HIS A 144 5.08 -2.99 12.75
N ASP A 145 4.80 -3.53 13.95
CA ASP A 145 4.31 -4.90 14.11
C ASP A 145 3.01 -5.13 13.33
N LEU A 146 2.04 -4.22 13.46
CA LEU A 146 0.79 -4.28 12.72
C LEU A 146 1.04 -4.27 11.20
N THR A 147 1.95 -3.43 10.73
CA THR A 147 2.32 -3.37 9.30
C THR A 147 2.87 -4.71 8.81
N VAL A 148 3.79 -5.33 9.56
CA VAL A 148 4.37 -6.64 9.22
C VAL A 148 3.29 -7.73 9.19
N ARG A 149 2.40 -7.77 10.19
CA ARG A 149 1.31 -8.76 10.29
C ARG A 149 0.29 -8.62 9.16
N VAL A 150 -0.12 -7.38 8.84
CA VAL A 150 -1.04 -7.11 7.73
C VAL A 150 -0.38 -7.44 6.38
N ALA A 151 0.90 -7.15 6.21
CA ALA A 151 1.64 -7.52 5.01
C ALA A 151 1.72 -9.05 4.84
N ALA A 152 2.01 -9.79 5.92
CA ALA A 152 2.04 -11.26 5.89
C ALA A 152 0.65 -11.87 5.57
N LEU A 153 -0.42 -11.30 6.15
CA LEU A 153 -1.78 -11.70 5.82
C LEU A 153 -2.10 -11.46 4.34
N ARG A 154 -1.73 -10.31 3.81
CA ARG A 154 -1.92 -9.97 2.39
C ARG A 154 -1.26 -11.01 1.47
N GLU A 155 -0.03 -11.43 1.76
CA GLU A 155 0.65 -12.43 0.94
C GLU A 155 -0.09 -13.79 0.96
N LYS A 156 -0.59 -14.23 2.13
CA LYS A 156 -1.41 -15.43 2.24
C LYS A 156 -2.71 -15.34 1.43
N LEU A 157 -3.39 -14.18 1.51
CA LEU A 157 -4.61 -13.94 0.73
C LEU A 157 -4.32 -13.95 -0.77
N HIS A 158 -3.19 -13.39 -1.19
CA HIS A 158 -2.79 -13.36 -2.61
C HIS A 158 -2.48 -14.75 -3.15
N GLN A 159 -1.87 -15.63 -2.34
CA GLN A 159 -1.61 -17.03 -2.71
C GLN A 159 -2.89 -17.87 -2.78
N ALA A 160 -3.94 -17.46 -2.09
CA ALA A 160 -5.25 -18.15 -2.10
C ALA A 160 -6.17 -17.69 -3.25
N LEU A 161 -5.78 -16.65 -4.01
CA LEU A 161 -6.53 -16.23 -5.20
C LEU A 161 -6.34 -17.25 -6.33
N PRO A 162 -7.40 -17.57 -7.10
CA PRO A 162 -7.34 -18.50 -8.22
C PRO A 162 -6.48 -17.99 -9.39
#